data_76902097cd61a870fb9b9fdf55f77ae9
#
_entry.id   76902097cd61a870fb9b9fdf55f77ae9
#
_cell.length_a   1.000
_cell.length_b   1.000
_cell.length_c   1.000
_cell.angle_alpha   90.00
_cell.angle_beta   90.00
_cell.angle_gamma   90.00
#
_symmetry.space_group_name_H-M   'P 1'
#
loop_
_entity.id
_entity.type
_entity.pdbx_description
1 polymer ?
#
loop_
_entity_poly.entity_id
_entity_poly.type
_entity_poly.pdbx_seq_one_letter_code
_entity_poly.pdbx_strand_id
1 'polypeptide(L)'
;MQAALEIIAEQGFHGAPMAEIAEKAGVAAGTIYRYFESKDVLITELHRELEEKISATLREGYPVERPLRERFLYLIRELIRYFITNPLHFRFMEQYFNSPYGISLHRERLMGKPGNQDILMDIFEMGIEQQVLKEFPRAVQLSLAIGPLIFLIRDHILGFVNLDDPLIKQITEACWDTIKR
;
A
#
# COMPACT_ATOMS: atom_id res chain seq x y z
N MET A 1 9.60 7.91 13.99
CA MET A 1 8.57 7.44 13.05
C MET A 1 7.61 6.42 13.68
N GLN A 2 8.09 5.42 14.45
CA GLN A 2 7.22 4.36 15.02
C GLN A 2 6.07 4.91 15.91
N ALA A 3 6.36 5.86 16.82
CA ALA A 3 5.32 6.48 17.65
C ALA A 3 4.23 7.20 16.84
N ALA A 4 4.63 7.86 15.74
CA ALA A 4 3.67 8.52 14.84
C ALA A 4 2.79 7.49 14.11
N LEU A 5 3.38 6.40 13.63
CA LEU A 5 2.65 5.30 13.00
C LEU A 5 1.58 4.73 13.93
N GLU A 6 1.95 4.41 15.17
CA GLU A 6 1.03 3.80 16.14
C GLU A 6 -0.15 4.73 16.47
N ILE A 7 0.13 6.01 16.81
CA ILE A 7 -0.94 6.96 17.15
C ILE A 7 -1.83 7.24 15.93
N ILE A 8 -1.25 7.47 14.76
CA ILE A 8 -2.04 7.75 13.55
C ILE A 8 -2.88 6.54 13.14
N ALA A 9 -2.31 5.32 13.18
CA ALA A 9 -3.04 4.11 12.83
C ALA A 9 -4.23 3.82 13.77
N GLU A 10 -4.14 4.25 15.03
CA GLU A 10 -5.19 4.04 16.04
C GLU A 10 -6.21 5.17 16.08
N GLN A 11 -5.77 6.43 16.04
CA GLN A 11 -6.60 7.62 16.30
C GLN A 11 -6.90 8.45 15.05
N GLY A 12 -6.28 8.11 13.92
CA GLY A 12 -6.37 8.88 12.70
C GLY A 12 -5.53 10.17 12.68
N PHE A 13 -5.47 10.81 11.51
CA PHE A 13 -4.67 12.01 11.35
C PHE A 13 -5.11 13.16 12.28
N HIS A 14 -6.41 13.34 12.49
CA HIS A 14 -6.91 14.42 13.36
C HIS A 14 -6.68 14.12 14.84
N GLY A 15 -6.77 12.84 15.23
CA GLY A 15 -6.58 12.39 16.61
C GLY A 15 -5.13 12.25 17.06
N ALA A 16 -4.15 12.56 16.21
CA ALA A 16 -2.72 12.39 16.49
C ALA A 16 -1.99 13.74 16.61
N PRO A 17 -2.09 14.48 17.73
CA PRO A 17 -1.38 15.75 17.89
C PRO A 17 0.14 15.53 18.01
N MET A 18 0.93 16.47 17.49
CA MET A 18 2.40 16.39 17.51
C MET A 18 2.98 16.26 18.92
N ALA A 19 2.31 16.84 19.92
CA ALA A 19 2.72 16.75 21.32
C ALA A 19 2.61 15.30 21.84
N GLU A 20 1.52 14.60 21.53
CA GLU A 20 1.32 13.19 21.91
C GLU A 20 2.31 12.26 21.21
N ILE A 21 2.58 12.52 19.92
CA ILE A 21 3.61 11.80 19.17
C ILE A 21 4.99 11.99 19.81
N ALA A 22 5.33 13.20 20.22
CA ALA A 22 6.59 13.50 20.89
C ALA A 22 6.69 12.79 22.25
N GLU A 23 5.64 12.86 23.06
CA GLU A 23 5.56 12.17 24.34
C GLU A 23 5.73 10.65 24.19
N LYS A 24 5.00 10.04 23.26
CA LYS A 24 5.12 8.60 22.96
C LYS A 24 6.51 8.21 22.41
N ALA A 25 7.15 9.14 21.68
CA ALA A 25 8.53 8.96 21.20
C ALA A 25 9.61 9.20 22.29
N GLY A 26 9.22 9.63 23.49
CA GLY A 26 10.15 9.94 24.58
C GLY A 26 10.98 11.19 24.36
N VAL A 27 10.49 12.17 23.56
CA VAL A 27 11.20 13.40 23.25
C VAL A 27 10.37 14.62 23.66
N ALA A 28 11.03 15.76 23.92
CA ALA A 28 10.33 17.01 24.17
C ALA A 28 9.56 17.49 22.92
N ALA A 29 8.39 18.11 23.11
CA ALA A 29 7.55 18.60 22.02
C ALA A 29 8.31 19.54 21.05
N GLY A 30 9.22 20.37 21.54
CA GLY A 30 10.07 21.21 20.69
C GLY A 30 11.10 20.43 19.86
N THR A 31 11.45 19.22 20.29
CA THR A 31 12.41 18.39 19.58
C THR A 31 11.82 17.83 18.27
N ILE A 32 10.54 17.42 18.28
CA ILE A 32 9.90 16.88 17.08
C ILE A 32 9.81 17.92 15.96
N TYR A 33 9.58 19.21 16.31
CA TYR A 33 9.53 20.32 15.34
C TYR A 33 10.89 20.67 14.73
N ARG A 34 12.00 20.19 15.30
CA ARG A 34 13.34 20.30 14.67
C ARG A 34 13.53 19.32 13.52
N TYR A 35 12.80 18.20 13.51
CA TYR A 35 12.87 17.17 12.48
C TYR A 35 11.75 17.30 11.45
N PHE A 36 10.57 17.71 11.89
CA PHE A 36 9.39 17.84 11.05
C PHE A 36 8.76 19.22 11.25
N GLU A 37 8.87 20.06 10.23
CA GLU A 37 8.38 21.44 10.24
C GLU A 37 6.88 21.51 10.58
N SER A 38 6.12 20.50 10.15
CA SER A 38 4.68 20.37 10.40
C SER A 38 4.26 18.91 10.50
N LYS A 39 3.03 18.72 10.96
CA LYS A 39 2.40 17.38 10.95
C LYS A 39 2.25 16.82 9.53
N ASP A 40 1.99 17.65 8.56
CA ASP A 40 1.86 17.26 7.16
C ASP A 40 3.18 16.71 6.62
N VAL A 41 4.30 17.35 6.98
CA VAL A 41 5.65 16.85 6.65
C VAL A 41 5.89 15.49 7.31
N LEU A 42 5.55 15.34 8.60
CA LEU A 42 5.68 14.06 9.31
C LEU A 42 4.87 12.95 8.64
N ILE A 43 3.61 13.24 8.28
CA ILE A 43 2.71 12.26 7.61
C ILE A 43 3.28 11.86 6.25
N THR A 44 3.76 12.82 5.48
CA THR A 44 4.34 12.55 4.14
C THR A 44 5.62 11.73 4.23
N GLU A 45 6.50 12.05 5.17
CA GLU A 45 7.73 11.28 5.39
C GLU A 45 7.43 9.86 5.90
N LEU A 46 6.45 9.70 6.79
CA LEU A 46 6.02 8.38 7.24
C LEU A 46 5.46 7.54 6.10
N HIS A 47 4.63 8.15 5.24
CA HIS A 47 4.13 7.48 4.05
C HIS A 47 5.28 7.02 3.14
N ARG A 48 6.25 7.91 2.85
CA ARG A 48 7.42 7.59 2.02
C ARG A 48 8.22 6.41 2.60
N GLU A 49 8.49 6.42 3.92
CA GLU A 49 9.19 5.33 4.60
C GLU A 49 8.44 3.99 4.47
N LEU A 50 7.11 4.01 4.59
CA LEU A 50 6.29 2.82 4.44
C LEU A 50 6.23 2.33 2.99
N GLU A 51 6.12 3.22 2.02
CA GLU A 51 6.19 2.87 0.59
C GLU A 51 7.52 2.20 0.23
N GLU A 52 8.63 2.74 0.74
CA GLU A 52 9.96 2.16 0.53
C GLU A 52 10.05 0.75 1.11
N LYS A 53 9.53 0.52 2.33
CA LYS A 53 9.48 -0.81 2.96
C LYS A 53 8.62 -1.80 2.18
N ILE A 54 7.43 -1.39 1.76
CA ILE A 54 6.54 -2.21 0.94
C ILE A 54 7.22 -2.55 -0.39
N SER A 55 7.76 -1.56 -1.09
CA SER A 55 8.44 -1.75 -2.37
C SER A 55 9.65 -2.68 -2.25
N ALA A 56 10.45 -2.54 -1.21
CA ALA A 56 11.59 -3.41 -0.95
C ALA A 56 11.13 -4.88 -0.75
N THR A 57 10.09 -5.09 0.07
CA THR A 57 9.53 -6.43 0.29
C THR A 57 8.97 -7.04 -1.01
N LEU A 58 8.26 -6.27 -1.82
CA LEU A 58 7.70 -6.76 -3.08
C LEU A 58 8.77 -7.07 -4.13
N ARG A 59 9.93 -6.41 -4.06
CA ARG A 59 11.08 -6.67 -4.96
C ARG A 59 11.93 -7.86 -4.51
N GLU A 60 11.92 -8.19 -3.23
CA GLU A 60 12.66 -9.32 -2.69
C GLU A 60 12.12 -10.64 -3.26
N GLY A 61 12.92 -11.32 -4.11
CA GLY A 61 12.50 -12.56 -4.76
C GLY A 61 11.49 -12.39 -5.91
N TYR A 62 11.26 -11.16 -6.38
CA TYR A 62 10.36 -10.91 -7.51
C TYR A 62 10.82 -11.65 -8.76
N PRO A 63 9.96 -12.52 -9.35
CA PRO A 63 10.36 -13.43 -10.42
C PRO A 63 10.33 -12.75 -11.80
N VAL A 64 11.28 -11.84 -12.06
CA VAL A 64 11.32 -10.98 -13.26
C VAL A 64 11.32 -11.78 -14.58
N GLU A 65 11.93 -12.99 -14.59
CA GLU A 65 12.03 -13.85 -15.77
C GLU A 65 10.81 -14.77 -15.98
N ARG A 66 9.84 -14.73 -15.07
CA ARG A 66 8.64 -15.55 -15.17
C ARG A 66 7.56 -14.87 -16.02
N PRO A 67 6.59 -15.66 -16.55
CA PRO A 67 5.43 -15.11 -17.25
C PRO A 67 4.69 -14.05 -16.43
N LEU A 68 4.09 -13.08 -17.11
CA LEU A 68 3.41 -11.94 -16.49
C LEU A 68 2.40 -12.34 -15.39
N ARG A 69 1.65 -13.43 -15.64
CA ARG A 69 0.70 -13.97 -14.67
C ARG A 69 1.39 -14.37 -13.35
N GLU A 70 2.50 -15.09 -13.42
CA GLU A 70 3.24 -15.53 -12.22
C GLU A 70 3.79 -14.33 -11.44
N ARG A 71 4.27 -13.31 -12.16
CA ARG A 71 4.75 -12.06 -11.59
C ARG A 71 3.63 -11.30 -10.87
N PHE A 72 2.46 -11.21 -11.48
CA PHE A 72 1.27 -10.60 -10.86
C PHE A 72 0.84 -11.36 -9.59
N LEU A 73 0.66 -12.68 -9.69
CA LEU A 73 0.27 -13.52 -8.55
C LEU A 73 1.26 -13.39 -7.38
N TYR A 74 2.55 -13.32 -7.69
CA TYR A 74 3.59 -13.08 -6.70
C TYR A 74 3.36 -11.75 -5.97
N LEU A 75 3.22 -10.63 -6.70
CA LEU A 75 3.05 -9.31 -6.10
C LEU A 75 1.80 -9.23 -5.22
N ILE A 76 0.67 -9.73 -5.70
CA ILE A 76 -0.58 -9.71 -4.93
C ILE A 76 -0.45 -10.53 -3.65
N ARG A 77 0.13 -11.72 -3.73
CA ARG A 77 0.38 -12.57 -2.56
C ARG A 77 1.28 -11.90 -1.53
N GLU A 78 2.42 -11.36 -1.96
CA GLU A 78 3.36 -10.71 -1.04
C GLU A 78 2.78 -9.41 -0.46
N LEU A 79 1.96 -8.67 -1.19
CA LEU A 79 1.24 -7.51 -0.68
C LEU A 79 0.25 -7.90 0.43
N ILE A 80 -0.53 -8.96 0.23
CA ILE A 80 -1.45 -9.47 1.26
C ILE A 80 -0.64 -9.89 2.50
N ARG A 81 0.40 -10.72 2.34
CA ARG A 81 1.25 -11.20 3.42
C ARG A 81 1.89 -10.06 4.20
N TYR A 82 2.41 -9.06 3.50
CA TYR A 82 2.98 -7.88 4.12
C TYR A 82 1.98 -7.19 5.06
N PHE A 83 0.78 -6.93 4.59
CA PHE A 83 -0.21 -6.18 5.37
C PHE A 83 -0.86 -6.98 6.50
N ILE A 84 -1.08 -8.28 6.36
CA ILE A 84 -1.57 -9.12 7.47
C ILE A 84 -0.51 -9.27 8.57
N THR A 85 0.79 -9.23 8.21
CA THR A 85 1.90 -9.26 9.17
C THR A 85 2.16 -7.90 9.79
N ASN A 86 1.81 -6.80 9.10
CA ASN A 86 2.03 -5.43 9.53
C ASN A 86 0.71 -4.62 9.59
N PRO A 87 -0.22 -4.94 10.51
CA PRO A 87 -1.56 -4.33 10.53
C PRO A 87 -1.56 -2.82 10.75
N LEU A 88 -0.57 -2.27 11.49
CA LEU A 88 -0.44 -0.81 11.66
C LEU A 88 -0.08 -0.11 10.35
N HIS A 89 0.77 -0.74 9.52
CA HIS A 89 1.10 -0.22 8.19
C HIS A 89 -0.16 -0.18 7.30
N PHE A 90 -0.96 -1.25 7.33
CA PHE A 90 -2.23 -1.28 6.60
C PHE A 90 -3.17 -0.16 7.03
N ARG A 91 -3.41 -0.02 8.34
CA ARG A 91 -4.32 1.02 8.88
C ARG A 91 -3.86 2.42 8.52
N PHE A 92 -2.54 2.69 8.59
CA PHE A 92 -1.99 3.97 8.18
C PHE A 92 -2.19 4.22 6.68
N MET A 93 -1.82 3.25 5.83
CA MET A 93 -1.93 3.38 4.38
C MET A 93 -3.39 3.56 3.93
N GLU A 94 -4.33 2.83 4.54
CA GLU A 94 -5.75 2.97 4.27
C GLU A 94 -6.25 4.38 4.60
N GLN A 95 -5.88 4.93 5.76
CA GLN A 95 -6.22 6.31 6.13
C GLN A 95 -5.57 7.32 5.18
N TYR A 96 -4.30 7.09 4.81
CA TYR A 96 -3.57 7.96 3.91
C TYR A 96 -4.25 8.06 2.55
N PHE A 97 -4.58 6.93 1.93
CA PHE A 97 -5.26 6.89 0.63
C PHE A 97 -6.66 7.54 0.65
N ASN A 98 -7.37 7.48 1.77
CA ASN A 98 -8.68 8.11 1.95
C ASN A 98 -8.59 9.59 2.42
N SER A 99 -7.41 10.19 2.43
CA SER A 99 -7.15 11.57 2.85
C SER A 99 -6.82 12.48 1.67
N PRO A 100 -6.78 13.81 1.87
CA PRO A 100 -6.29 14.74 0.85
C PRO A 100 -4.88 14.45 0.34
N TYR A 101 -3.99 13.89 1.21
CA TYR A 101 -2.64 13.47 0.81
C TYR A 101 -2.69 12.35 -0.23
N GLY A 102 -3.51 11.33 0.00
CA GLY A 102 -3.65 10.19 -0.90
C GLY A 102 -4.29 10.53 -2.24
N ILE A 103 -5.18 11.52 -2.29
CA ILE A 103 -5.80 11.98 -3.55
C ILE A 103 -4.72 12.52 -4.51
N SER A 104 -3.77 13.32 -4.02
CA SER A 104 -2.65 13.83 -4.83
C SER A 104 -1.79 12.69 -5.36
N LEU A 105 -1.41 11.75 -4.50
CA LEU A 105 -0.60 10.58 -4.87
C LEU A 105 -1.33 9.71 -5.89
N HIS A 106 -2.61 9.44 -5.67
CA HIS A 106 -3.41 8.64 -6.61
C HIS A 106 -3.47 9.27 -8.00
N ARG A 107 -3.66 10.60 -8.05
CA ARG A 107 -3.62 11.36 -9.32
C ARG A 107 -2.26 11.23 -10.01
N GLU A 108 -1.17 11.35 -9.27
CA GLU A 108 0.19 11.21 -9.81
C GLU A 108 0.46 9.81 -10.38
N ARG A 109 0.02 8.76 -9.67
CA ARG A 109 0.11 7.37 -10.17
C ARG A 109 -0.70 7.15 -11.44
N LEU A 110 -1.91 7.69 -11.52
CA LEU A 110 -2.74 7.57 -12.72
C LEU A 110 -2.18 8.33 -13.92
N MET A 111 -1.52 9.47 -13.68
CA MET A 111 -0.91 10.29 -14.74
C MET A 111 0.43 9.73 -15.23
N GLY A 112 1.02 8.73 -14.56
CA GLY A 112 2.26 8.09 -14.98
C GLY A 112 3.45 9.06 -14.93
N LYS A 113 3.80 9.58 -13.74
CA LYS A 113 5.02 10.40 -13.61
C LYS A 113 6.26 9.58 -14.01
N PRO A 114 7.12 10.12 -14.90
CA PRO A 114 8.40 9.49 -15.22
C PRO A 114 9.24 9.31 -13.95
N GLY A 115 9.76 8.10 -13.74
CA GLY A 115 10.64 7.77 -12.61
C GLY A 115 9.96 7.14 -11.40
N ASN A 116 8.64 7.01 -11.38
CA ASN A 116 7.96 6.20 -10.37
C ASN A 116 8.02 4.72 -10.80
N GLN A 117 8.99 3.98 -10.27
CA GLN A 117 9.14 2.54 -10.52
C GLN A 117 8.10 1.74 -9.71
N ASP A 118 6.83 1.94 -10.05
CA ASP A 118 5.73 1.15 -9.48
C ASP A 118 5.63 -0.18 -10.25
N ILE A 119 6.18 -1.23 -9.65
CA ILE A 119 6.26 -2.57 -10.23
C ILE A 119 4.89 -3.13 -10.63
N LEU A 120 3.81 -2.68 -9.98
CA LEU A 120 2.44 -3.09 -10.33
C LEU A 120 1.96 -2.35 -11.59
N MET A 121 2.31 -1.07 -11.74
CA MET A 121 2.02 -0.31 -12.96
C MET A 121 2.76 -0.88 -14.16
N ASP A 122 4.03 -1.28 -13.98
CA ASP A 122 4.82 -1.93 -15.03
C ASP A 122 4.15 -3.22 -15.52
N ILE A 123 3.56 -4.02 -14.61
CA ILE A 123 2.80 -5.23 -14.96
C ILE A 123 1.56 -4.90 -15.80
N PHE A 124 0.81 -3.86 -15.45
CA PHE A 124 -0.36 -3.47 -16.23
C PHE A 124 0.03 -3.00 -17.64
N GLU A 125 1.07 -2.18 -17.76
CA GLU A 125 1.55 -1.69 -19.06
C GLU A 125 2.01 -2.86 -19.95
N MET A 126 2.89 -3.73 -19.44
CA MET A 126 3.33 -4.93 -20.15
C MET A 126 2.16 -5.86 -20.51
N GLY A 127 1.20 -6.01 -19.62
CA GLY A 127 0.06 -6.90 -19.85
C GLY A 127 -0.87 -6.41 -20.95
N ILE A 128 -1.04 -5.11 -21.10
CA ILE A 128 -1.80 -4.51 -22.21
C ILE A 128 -1.00 -4.66 -23.52
N GLU A 129 0.29 -4.30 -23.52
CA GLU A 129 1.17 -4.42 -24.69
C GLU A 129 1.22 -5.84 -25.23
N GLN A 130 1.29 -6.83 -24.33
CA GLN A 130 1.29 -8.26 -24.68
C GLN A 130 -0.11 -8.82 -24.98
N GLN A 131 -1.16 -8.01 -24.87
CA GLN A 131 -2.56 -8.42 -25.05
C GLN A 131 -3.02 -9.54 -24.10
N VAL A 132 -2.39 -9.65 -22.93
CA VAL A 132 -2.73 -10.62 -21.86
C VAL A 132 -3.80 -10.06 -20.93
N LEU A 133 -3.80 -8.74 -20.73
CA LEU A 133 -4.76 -8.05 -19.88
C LEU A 133 -5.82 -7.31 -20.71
N LYS A 134 -7.01 -7.15 -20.09
CA LYS A 134 -8.06 -6.31 -20.63
C LYS A 134 -7.59 -4.85 -20.66
N GLU A 135 -7.93 -4.15 -21.73
CA GLU A 135 -7.62 -2.73 -21.91
C GLU A 135 -8.66 -1.88 -21.15
N PHE A 136 -8.37 -1.63 -19.87
CA PHE A 136 -9.16 -0.73 -19.02
C PHE A 136 -8.37 0.54 -18.72
N PRO A 137 -9.08 1.66 -18.40
CA PRO A 137 -8.41 2.81 -17.79
C PRO A 137 -7.62 2.38 -16.54
N ARG A 138 -6.44 2.96 -16.29
CA ARG A 138 -5.55 2.59 -15.18
C ARG A 138 -6.27 2.53 -13.82
N ALA A 139 -7.15 3.51 -13.55
CA ALA A 139 -7.93 3.52 -12.32
C ALA A 139 -8.82 2.28 -12.16
N VAL A 140 -9.42 1.81 -13.27
CA VAL A 140 -10.26 0.60 -13.28
C VAL A 140 -9.42 -0.65 -13.07
N GLN A 141 -8.26 -0.76 -13.71
CA GLN A 141 -7.34 -1.87 -13.52
C GLN A 141 -6.91 -2.00 -12.07
N LEU A 142 -6.47 -0.87 -11.44
CA LEU A 142 -6.11 -0.83 -10.03
C LEU A 142 -7.28 -1.24 -9.13
N SER A 143 -8.46 -0.69 -9.38
CA SER A 143 -9.65 -0.99 -8.57
C SER A 143 -10.04 -2.46 -8.64
N LEU A 144 -9.95 -3.09 -9.81
CA LEU A 144 -10.27 -4.51 -9.99
C LEU A 144 -9.20 -5.44 -9.41
N ALA A 145 -7.93 -5.07 -9.53
CA ALA A 145 -6.82 -5.90 -9.07
C ALA A 145 -6.55 -5.78 -7.56
N ILE A 146 -6.62 -4.56 -7.01
CA ILE A 146 -6.21 -4.26 -5.63
C ILE A 146 -7.40 -3.93 -4.73
N GLY A 147 -8.47 -3.33 -5.28
CA GLY A 147 -9.63 -2.91 -4.48
C GLY A 147 -10.18 -3.98 -3.54
N PRO A 148 -10.43 -5.22 -4.00
CA PRO A 148 -10.94 -6.29 -3.14
C PRO A 148 -10.00 -6.61 -1.97
N LEU A 149 -8.68 -6.45 -2.14
CA LEU A 149 -7.69 -6.77 -1.11
C LEU A 149 -7.82 -5.87 0.11
N ILE A 150 -8.21 -4.60 -0.08
CA ILE A 150 -8.37 -3.63 1.01
C ILE A 150 -9.40 -4.14 2.01
N PHE A 151 -10.55 -4.60 1.52
CA PHE A 151 -11.61 -5.15 2.37
C PHE A 151 -11.19 -6.48 3.03
N LEU A 152 -10.59 -7.39 2.27
CA LEU A 152 -10.17 -8.69 2.78
C LEU A 152 -9.09 -8.59 3.86
N ILE A 153 -8.10 -7.71 3.68
CA ILE A 153 -7.05 -7.47 4.67
C ILE A 153 -7.65 -6.83 5.92
N ARG A 154 -8.56 -5.86 5.76
CA ARG A 154 -9.28 -5.25 6.89
C ARG A 154 -10.07 -6.29 7.67
N ASP A 155 -10.83 -7.15 6.99
CA ASP A 155 -11.62 -8.21 7.62
C ASP A 155 -10.74 -9.24 8.35
N HIS A 156 -9.54 -9.53 7.80
CA HIS A 156 -8.56 -10.36 8.50
C HIS A 156 -8.07 -9.69 9.79
N ILE A 157 -7.69 -8.40 9.72
CA ILE A 157 -7.21 -7.63 10.89
C ILE A 157 -8.29 -7.51 11.96
N LEU A 158 -9.56 -7.45 11.57
CA LEU A 158 -10.72 -7.42 12.48
C LEU A 158 -11.16 -8.79 12.98
N GLY A 159 -10.56 -9.89 12.47
CA GLY A 159 -10.87 -11.26 12.89
C GLY A 159 -12.11 -11.85 12.23
N PHE A 160 -12.69 -11.23 11.20
CA PHE A 160 -13.85 -11.77 10.48
C PHE A 160 -13.50 -12.87 9.50
N VAL A 161 -12.27 -12.87 8.97
CA VAL A 161 -11.74 -13.90 8.08
C VAL A 161 -10.30 -14.22 8.44
N ASN A 162 -9.89 -15.48 8.27
CA ASN A 162 -8.48 -15.86 8.38
C ASN A 162 -7.89 -16.04 6.99
N LEU A 163 -6.99 -15.16 6.57
CA LEU A 163 -6.27 -15.25 5.30
C LEU A 163 -5.07 -16.20 5.44
N ASP A 164 -5.35 -17.49 5.34
CA ASP A 164 -4.31 -18.52 5.26
C ASP A 164 -3.75 -18.65 3.82
N ASP A 165 -2.64 -19.39 3.65
CA ASP A 165 -1.99 -19.55 2.35
C ASP A 165 -2.91 -20.13 1.25
N PRO A 166 -3.75 -21.16 1.51
CA PRO A 166 -4.72 -21.64 0.53
C PRO A 166 -5.69 -20.56 0.07
N LEU A 167 -6.25 -19.79 1.00
CA LEU A 167 -7.20 -18.72 0.67
C LEU A 167 -6.52 -17.56 -0.05
N ILE A 168 -5.33 -17.14 0.39
CA ILE A 168 -4.53 -16.12 -0.31
C ILE A 168 -4.28 -16.52 -1.76
N LYS A 169 -3.95 -17.80 -2.02
CA LYS A 169 -3.79 -18.30 -3.38
C LYS A 169 -5.08 -18.17 -4.21
N GLN A 170 -6.22 -18.54 -3.66
CA GLN A 170 -7.51 -18.40 -4.35
C GLN A 170 -7.85 -16.94 -4.66
N ILE A 171 -7.62 -16.05 -3.70
CA ILE A 171 -7.83 -14.60 -3.86
C ILE A 171 -6.94 -14.04 -4.98
N THR A 172 -5.66 -14.39 -4.99
CA THR A 172 -4.74 -13.89 -6.03
C THR A 172 -5.13 -14.35 -7.43
N GLU A 173 -5.59 -15.60 -7.56
CA GLU A 173 -6.13 -16.13 -8.83
C GLU A 173 -7.41 -15.38 -9.24
N ALA A 174 -8.32 -15.13 -8.31
CA ALA A 174 -9.54 -14.38 -8.59
C ALA A 174 -9.22 -12.94 -9.05
N CYS A 175 -8.27 -12.25 -8.42
CA CYS A 175 -7.81 -10.93 -8.85
C CYS A 175 -7.27 -10.95 -10.28
N TRP A 176 -6.46 -11.96 -10.62
CA TRP A 176 -5.97 -12.15 -11.98
C TRP A 176 -7.12 -12.35 -12.98
N ASP A 177 -8.08 -13.19 -12.63
CA ASP A 177 -9.23 -13.51 -13.49
C ASP A 177 -10.12 -12.30 -13.80
N THR A 178 -10.16 -11.30 -12.92
CA THR A 178 -10.90 -10.07 -13.19
C THR A 178 -10.28 -9.23 -14.30
N ILE A 179 -8.96 -9.23 -14.43
CA ILE A 179 -8.22 -8.35 -15.34
C ILE A 179 -7.65 -9.05 -16.57
N LYS A 180 -7.51 -10.38 -16.57
CA LYS A 180 -7.03 -11.12 -17.74
C LYS A 180 -8.02 -11.02 -18.91
N ARG A 181 -7.51 -11.10 -20.12
CA ARG A 181 -8.28 -11.11 -21.37
C ARG A 181 -8.96 -12.46 -21.62
#